data_ee15c376ea112c5a638001b1ddbf4f15
#
_entry.id   ee15c376ea112c5a638001b1ddbf4f15
#
_cell.length_a   1.000
_cell.length_b   1.000
_cell.length_c   1.000
_cell.angle_alpha   90.00
_cell.angle_beta   90.00
_cell.angle_gamma   90.00
#
_symmetry.space_group_name_H-M   'P 1'
#
loop_
_entity.id
_entity.type
_entity.pdbx_description
1 polymer ?
#
loop_
_entity_poly.entity_id
_entity_poly.type
_entity_poly.pdbx_seq_one_letter_code
_entity_poly.pdbx_strand_id
1 'polypeptide(L)'
;MPNSIQALGVLLILLPGFTCAYIVQQLAVRPRQTELDKVVEALLFSLVLYIAVGSFFHFALPLGWHEAAVGTPSSYSVVIEWKELASLAGAAVLLGIVFATNVNHDWTLSLLRKIGVTERTSRTSIWSDTFQDIVGGTTVQVVLSDDRTVSGWVHYYSDDPGDASLFLEKAEWIDANNQKIPIPGPGILLLPAAGIKYVMFLDPKTTDTADNETESAR
;
A
#
# COMPACT_ATOMS: atom_id res chain seq x y z
N MET A 1 -30.85 19.28 22.18
CA MET A 1 -30.41 18.67 20.90
C MET A 1 -29.05 19.28 20.58
N PRO A 2 -28.01 18.52 20.35
CA PRO A 2 -26.77 19.11 19.86
C PRO A 2 -27.09 19.79 18.53
N ASN A 3 -26.80 21.07 18.46
CA ASN A 3 -27.16 21.88 17.32
C ASN A 3 -26.40 21.33 16.10
N SER A 4 -27.09 21.16 14.99
CA SER A 4 -26.51 20.72 13.70
C SER A 4 -25.26 21.50 13.29
N ILE A 5 -25.12 22.74 13.76
CA ILE A 5 -23.96 23.62 13.58
C ILE A 5 -22.70 23.08 14.31
N GLN A 6 -22.84 22.52 15.51
CA GLN A 6 -21.70 21.95 16.25
C GLN A 6 -21.21 20.66 15.59
N ALA A 7 -22.12 19.81 15.11
CA ALA A 7 -21.77 18.61 14.36
C ALA A 7 -21.05 18.95 13.04
N LEU A 8 -21.51 19.98 12.33
CA LEU A 8 -20.86 20.49 11.13
C LEU A 8 -19.44 21.00 11.43
N GLY A 9 -19.24 21.72 12.53
CA GLY A 9 -17.93 22.20 12.96
C GLY A 9 -16.95 21.07 13.23
N VAL A 10 -17.39 20.03 13.93
CA VAL A 10 -16.54 18.83 14.17
C VAL A 10 -16.18 18.14 12.87
N LEU A 11 -17.12 18.02 11.94
CA LEU A 11 -16.87 17.40 10.64
C LEU A 11 -15.85 18.21 9.81
N LEU A 12 -15.93 19.55 9.83
CA LEU A 12 -14.97 20.42 9.16
C LEU A 12 -13.55 20.33 9.76
N ILE A 13 -13.44 20.18 11.09
CA ILE A 13 -12.15 19.96 11.75
C ILE A 13 -11.51 18.65 11.35
N LEU A 14 -12.32 17.61 11.16
CA LEU A 14 -11.82 16.27 10.80
C LEU A 14 -11.55 16.11 9.29
N LEU A 15 -12.12 16.96 8.46
CA LEU A 15 -12.02 16.87 7.00
C LEU A 15 -10.58 16.76 6.47
N PRO A 16 -9.60 17.56 6.95
CA PRO A 16 -8.23 17.45 6.47
C PRO A 16 -7.58 16.10 6.77
N GLY A 17 -7.85 15.52 7.93
CA GLY A 17 -7.37 14.18 8.28
C GLY A 17 -8.02 13.09 7.44
N PHE A 18 -9.31 13.18 7.17
CA PHE A 18 -9.97 12.26 6.23
C PHE A 18 -9.40 12.38 4.82
N THR A 19 -9.09 13.59 4.36
CA THR A 19 -8.45 13.80 3.06
C THR A 19 -7.08 13.15 3.01
N CYS A 20 -6.26 13.34 4.05
CA CYS A 20 -4.94 12.71 4.17
C CYS A 20 -5.06 11.17 4.18
N ALA A 21 -5.92 10.61 5.03
CA ALA A 21 -6.16 9.17 5.14
C ALA A 21 -6.63 8.58 3.80
N TYR A 22 -7.54 9.27 3.11
CA TYR A 22 -8.03 8.84 1.80
C TYR A 22 -6.90 8.77 0.76
N ILE A 23 -6.03 9.79 0.69
CA ILE A 23 -4.89 9.81 -0.22
C ILE A 23 -3.92 8.66 0.09
N VAL A 24 -3.60 8.45 1.36
CA VAL A 24 -2.75 7.35 1.80
C VAL A 24 -3.36 6.01 1.40
N GLN A 25 -4.68 5.83 1.57
CA GLN A 25 -5.37 4.60 1.21
C GLN A 25 -5.39 4.33 -0.29
N GLN A 26 -5.41 5.38 -1.13
CA GLN A 26 -5.38 5.24 -2.59
C GLN A 26 -3.98 4.97 -3.15
N LEU A 27 -2.94 5.51 -2.52
CA LEU A 27 -1.58 5.48 -3.04
C LEU A 27 -0.67 4.46 -2.36
N ALA A 28 -0.96 4.07 -1.12
CA ALA A 28 -0.15 3.10 -0.39
C ALA A 28 -0.70 1.68 -0.53
N VAL A 29 0.19 0.74 -0.82
CA VAL A 29 -0.14 -0.69 -0.80
C VAL A 29 -0.27 -1.15 0.65
N ARG A 30 -1.49 -1.39 1.10
CA ARG A 30 -1.81 -1.74 2.49
C ARG A 30 -2.85 -2.85 2.55
N PRO A 31 -2.86 -3.65 3.64
CA PRO A 31 -3.92 -4.61 3.89
C PRO A 31 -5.28 -3.91 4.03
N ARG A 32 -6.34 -4.66 3.82
CA ARG A 32 -7.70 -4.16 4.04
C ARG A 32 -7.87 -3.77 5.50
N GLN A 33 -8.18 -2.51 5.71
CA GLN A 33 -8.46 -1.94 7.04
C GLN A 33 -9.95 -2.07 7.37
N THR A 34 -10.25 -2.22 8.66
CA THR A 34 -11.64 -2.11 9.14
C THR A 34 -12.11 -0.65 9.07
N GLU A 35 -13.44 -0.43 9.06
CA GLU A 35 -13.98 0.94 9.04
C GLU A 35 -13.56 1.74 10.29
N LEU A 36 -13.40 1.06 11.44
CA LEU A 36 -12.92 1.68 12.66
C LEU A 36 -11.47 2.16 12.50
N ASP A 37 -10.59 1.33 11.92
CA ASP A 37 -9.18 1.69 11.71
C ASP A 37 -9.05 2.93 10.83
N LYS A 38 -9.87 3.05 9.78
CA LYS A 38 -9.90 4.22 8.89
C LYS A 38 -10.28 5.49 9.63
N VAL A 39 -11.27 5.42 10.52
CA VAL A 39 -11.70 6.57 11.33
C VAL A 39 -10.60 6.97 12.32
N VAL A 40 -10.00 6.00 13.01
CA VAL A 40 -8.89 6.26 13.95
C VAL A 40 -7.69 6.86 13.20
N GLU A 41 -7.35 6.32 12.04
CA GLU A 41 -6.26 6.86 11.22
C GLU A 41 -6.54 8.30 10.77
N ALA A 42 -7.76 8.62 10.33
CA ALA A 42 -8.15 9.98 9.95
C ALA A 42 -8.07 10.96 11.13
N LEU A 43 -8.45 10.52 12.33
CA LEU A 43 -8.31 11.33 13.56
C LEU A 43 -6.84 11.62 13.88
N LEU A 44 -5.97 10.61 13.78
CA LEU A 44 -4.54 10.76 14.01
C LEU A 44 -3.89 11.69 12.99
N PHE A 45 -4.25 11.57 11.70
CA PHE A 45 -3.77 12.48 10.67
C PHE A 45 -4.24 13.91 10.90
N SER A 46 -5.49 14.12 11.33
CA SER A 46 -5.98 15.46 11.71
C SER A 46 -5.13 16.05 12.82
N LEU A 47 -4.86 15.27 13.87
CA LEU A 47 -4.04 15.72 14.99
C LEU A 47 -2.62 16.10 14.55
N VAL A 48 -1.95 15.23 13.80
CA VAL A 48 -0.60 15.47 13.28
C VAL A 48 -0.57 16.71 12.38
N LEU A 49 -1.57 16.85 11.50
CA LEU A 49 -1.67 17.97 10.59
C LEU A 49 -1.81 19.31 11.35
N TYR A 50 -2.70 19.37 12.34
CA TYR A 50 -2.90 20.57 13.16
C TYR A 50 -1.66 20.94 13.96
N ILE A 51 -0.95 19.95 14.51
CA ILE A 51 0.32 20.22 15.21
C ILE A 51 1.36 20.74 14.23
N ALA A 52 1.52 20.11 13.06
CA ALA A 52 2.49 20.52 12.07
C ALA A 52 2.20 21.92 11.53
N VAL A 53 0.98 22.17 11.07
CA VAL A 53 0.58 23.47 10.50
C VAL A 53 0.58 24.55 11.58
N GLY A 54 0.07 24.26 12.79
CA GLY A 54 0.06 25.21 13.91
C GLY A 54 1.46 25.63 14.37
N SER A 55 2.41 24.70 14.36
CA SER A 55 3.80 24.97 14.74
C SER A 55 4.56 25.83 13.71
N PHE A 56 4.31 25.63 12.41
CA PHE A 56 5.02 26.33 11.34
C PHE A 56 4.40 27.66 10.97
N PHE A 57 3.07 27.78 11.01
CA PHE A 57 2.37 28.96 10.46
C PHE A 57 1.69 29.83 11.49
N HIS A 58 1.84 29.56 12.79
CA HIS A 58 1.12 30.28 13.87
C HIS A 58 -0.40 30.33 13.60
N PHE A 59 -0.92 29.25 13.08
CA PHE A 59 -2.27 29.15 12.56
C PHE A 59 -3.29 29.15 13.70
N ALA A 60 -4.23 30.07 13.67
CA ALA A 60 -5.45 29.93 14.47
C ALA A 60 -6.31 28.82 13.82
N LEU A 61 -6.96 27.99 14.63
CA LEU A 61 -7.89 27.02 14.11
C LEU A 61 -8.88 27.70 13.14
N PRO A 62 -9.20 27.14 11.97
CA PRO A 62 -10.06 27.76 10.96
C PRO A 62 -11.51 28.00 11.45
N LEU A 63 -11.78 27.73 12.72
CA LEU A 63 -13.01 27.92 13.43
C LEU A 63 -12.77 28.93 14.56
N GLY A 64 -12.94 30.19 14.27
CA GLY A 64 -12.98 31.26 15.30
C GLY A 64 -14.29 31.20 16.07
N TRP A 65 -14.22 31.00 17.38
CA TRP A 65 -15.33 31.21 18.29
C TRP A 65 -15.31 32.69 18.69
N HIS A 66 -16.18 33.49 18.11
CA HIS A 66 -16.40 34.84 18.61
C HIS A 66 -17.44 34.80 19.71
N GLU A 67 -17.05 35.09 20.95
CA GLU A 67 -17.99 35.43 21.99
C GLU A 67 -18.66 36.76 21.61
N ALA A 68 -19.97 36.73 21.49
CA ALA A 68 -20.74 37.95 21.32
C ALA A 68 -20.55 38.84 22.55
N ALA A 69 -20.40 40.15 22.34
CA ALA A 69 -20.25 41.12 23.40
C ALA A 69 -21.34 40.96 24.47
N VAL A 70 -20.93 41.15 25.72
CA VAL A 70 -21.77 41.07 26.91
C VAL A 70 -23.08 41.82 26.69
N GLY A 71 -24.21 41.09 26.64
CA GLY A 71 -25.57 41.69 26.53
C GLY A 71 -26.43 41.24 25.37
N THR A 72 -25.91 40.46 24.41
CA THR A 72 -26.70 39.82 23.35
C THR A 72 -26.77 38.29 23.53
N PRO A 73 -27.89 37.67 23.14
CA PRO A 73 -27.95 36.19 23.20
C PRO A 73 -26.82 35.61 22.37
N SER A 74 -26.03 34.74 23.00
CA SER A 74 -24.84 34.13 22.41
C SER A 74 -25.17 33.44 21.09
N SER A 75 -24.99 34.16 19.99
CA SER A 75 -25.05 33.58 18.64
C SER A 75 -23.64 33.11 18.28
N TYR A 76 -23.45 31.80 18.26
CA TYR A 76 -22.22 31.20 17.74
C TYR A 76 -22.21 31.34 16.22
N SER A 77 -21.33 32.18 15.70
CA SER A 77 -21.06 32.25 14.26
C SER A 77 -19.77 31.51 13.95
N VAL A 78 -19.86 30.55 13.06
CA VAL A 78 -18.66 29.88 12.50
C VAL A 78 -18.14 30.77 11.38
N VAL A 79 -17.02 31.43 11.61
CA VAL A 79 -16.32 32.21 10.58
C VAL A 79 -15.31 31.27 9.90
N ILE A 80 -15.55 30.95 8.64
CA ILE A 80 -14.66 30.11 7.83
C ILE A 80 -13.74 31.05 7.04
N GLU A 81 -12.45 31.02 7.34
CA GLU A 81 -11.44 31.70 6.52
C GLU A 81 -10.99 30.77 5.38
N TRP A 82 -11.45 31.03 4.16
CA TRP A 82 -11.19 30.20 2.99
C TRP A 82 -9.72 30.01 2.66
N LYS A 83 -8.89 31.02 2.92
CA LYS A 83 -7.44 30.92 2.70
C LYS A 83 -6.79 29.89 3.63
N GLU A 84 -7.20 29.89 4.87
CA GLU A 84 -6.73 28.95 5.89
C GLU A 84 -7.23 27.54 5.59
N LEU A 85 -8.50 27.39 5.25
CA LEU A 85 -9.05 26.10 4.86
C LEU A 85 -8.35 25.55 3.62
N ALA A 86 -8.09 26.36 2.61
CA ALA A 86 -7.37 25.94 1.41
C ALA A 86 -5.92 25.55 1.69
N SER A 87 -5.20 26.31 2.56
CA SER A 87 -3.84 25.95 2.96
C SER A 87 -3.77 24.66 3.75
N LEU A 88 -4.73 24.44 4.63
CA LEU A 88 -4.86 23.20 5.40
C LEU A 88 -5.18 21.99 4.51
N ALA A 89 -6.07 22.18 3.53
CA ALA A 89 -6.38 21.16 2.54
C ALA A 89 -5.14 20.82 1.68
N GLY A 90 -4.40 21.84 1.22
CA GLY A 90 -3.14 21.63 0.50
C GLY A 90 -2.09 20.88 1.33
N ALA A 91 -1.95 21.26 2.61
CA ALA A 91 -1.06 20.57 3.54
C ALA A 91 -1.49 19.11 3.78
N ALA A 92 -2.80 18.83 3.86
CA ALA A 92 -3.33 17.47 4.00
C ALA A 92 -3.00 16.59 2.79
N VAL A 93 -3.11 17.15 1.59
CA VAL A 93 -2.73 16.44 0.34
C VAL A 93 -1.24 16.13 0.33
N LEU A 94 -0.39 17.11 0.61
CA LEU A 94 1.06 16.92 0.65
C LEU A 94 1.47 15.90 1.72
N LEU A 95 0.91 15.99 2.91
CA LEU A 95 1.16 15.05 3.99
C LEU A 95 0.73 13.64 3.59
N GLY A 96 -0.43 13.48 2.96
CA GLY A 96 -0.93 12.21 2.46
C GLY A 96 0.01 11.56 1.44
N ILE A 97 0.54 12.34 0.50
CA ILE A 97 1.52 11.87 -0.49
C ILE A 97 2.82 11.44 0.20
N VAL A 98 3.33 12.25 1.13
CA VAL A 98 4.56 11.93 1.88
C VAL A 98 4.41 10.64 2.69
N PHE A 99 3.28 10.47 3.38
CA PHE A 99 3.01 9.23 4.12
C PHE A 99 2.84 8.03 3.20
N ALA A 100 2.13 8.16 2.09
CA ALA A 100 1.99 7.08 1.12
C ALA A 100 3.34 6.65 0.54
N THR A 101 4.18 7.62 0.16
CA THR A 101 5.53 7.36 -0.33
C THR A 101 6.39 6.67 0.73
N ASN A 102 6.30 7.13 1.98
CA ASN A 102 7.03 6.51 3.10
C ASN A 102 6.61 5.04 3.31
N VAL A 103 5.31 4.73 3.23
CA VAL A 103 4.82 3.34 3.34
C VAL A 103 5.33 2.49 2.19
N ASN A 104 5.25 2.99 0.95
CA ASN A 104 5.65 2.22 -0.23
C ASN A 104 7.16 1.96 -0.29
N HIS A 105 7.99 2.90 0.20
CA HIS A 105 9.46 2.78 0.22
C HIS A 105 10.02 2.26 1.54
N ASP A 106 9.18 2.01 2.54
CA ASP A 106 9.56 1.46 3.84
C ASP A 106 10.63 2.27 4.62
N TRP A 107 10.71 3.59 4.38
CA TRP A 107 11.77 4.43 4.95
C TRP A 107 11.77 4.44 6.48
N THR A 108 10.61 4.66 7.07
CA THR A 108 10.48 4.74 8.54
C THR A 108 10.82 3.40 9.21
N LEU A 109 10.27 2.28 8.70
CA LEU A 109 10.55 0.97 9.27
C LEU A 109 11.99 0.52 9.00
N SER A 110 12.57 0.89 7.85
CA SER A 110 13.99 0.68 7.56
C SER A 110 14.89 1.40 8.57
N LEU A 111 14.55 2.64 8.92
CA LEU A 111 15.26 3.38 9.98
C LEU A 111 15.08 2.71 11.35
N LEU A 112 13.86 2.30 11.69
CA LEU A 112 13.56 1.63 12.96
C LEU A 112 14.24 0.27 13.07
N ARG A 113 14.40 -0.47 11.95
CA ARG A 113 15.19 -1.70 11.92
C ARG A 113 16.68 -1.45 12.19
N LYS A 114 17.24 -0.38 11.59
CA LYS A 114 18.65 -0.02 11.82
C LYS A 114 18.97 0.29 13.29
N ILE A 115 18.01 0.83 14.04
CA ILE A 115 18.17 1.11 15.48
C ILE A 115 17.66 -0.04 16.37
N GLY A 116 17.24 -1.17 15.77
CA GLY A 116 16.84 -2.37 16.51
C GLY A 116 15.48 -2.31 17.22
N VAL A 117 14.62 -1.35 16.85
CA VAL A 117 13.27 -1.20 17.47
C VAL A 117 12.27 -2.20 16.91
N THR A 118 12.42 -2.61 15.65
CA THR A 118 11.50 -3.55 15.00
C THR A 118 12.21 -4.37 13.94
N GLU A 119 11.69 -5.56 13.65
CA GLU A 119 12.09 -6.38 12.51
C GLU A 119 11.02 -6.38 11.40
N ARG A 120 9.90 -5.66 11.60
CA ARG A 120 8.77 -5.64 10.66
C ARG A 120 9.10 -4.83 9.42
N THR A 121 8.57 -5.30 8.28
CA THR A 121 8.47 -4.54 7.02
C THR A 121 7.12 -3.84 6.95
N SER A 122 6.96 -2.86 6.05
CA SER A 122 5.66 -2.23 5.78
C SER A 122 4.67 -3.19 5.10
N ARG A 123 5.18 -4.28 4.59
CA ARG A 123 4.41 -5.28 3.84
C ARG A 123 3.76 -6.29 4.76
N THR A 124 2.64 -6.84 4.31
CA THR A 124 1.77 -7.67 5.12
C THR A 124 2.05 -9.15 5.02
N SER A 125 2.81 -9.59 4.01
CA SER A 125 3.02 -11.01 3.77
C SER A 125 4.41 -11.31 3.23
N ILE A 126 4.90 -12.50 3.55
CA ILE A 126 6.14 -13.05 2.97
C ILE A 126 6.02 -13.16 1.45
N TRP A 127 4.79 -13.36 0.93
CA TRP A 127 4.51 -13.38 -0.50
C TRP A 127 4.93 -12.08 -1.19
N SER A 128 4.41 -10.94 -0.72
CA SER A 128 4.74 -9.63 -1.30
C SER A 128 6.21 -9.24 -1.08
N ASP A 129 6.80 -9.58 0.07
CA ASP A 129 8.22 -9.34 0.34
C ASP A 129 9.12 -10.09 -0.66
N THR A 130 8.84 -11.39 -0.86
CA THR A 130 9.65 -12.25 -1.71
C THR A 130 9.55 -11.84 -3.18
N PHE A 131 8.33 -11.59 -3.67
CA PHE A 131 8.15 -11.29 -5.10
C PHE A 131 8.64 -9.90 -5.49
N GLN A 132 8.57 -8.90 -4.62
CA GLN A 132 9.03 -7.56 -4.96
C GLN A 132 10.53 -7.48 -5.22
N ASP A 133 11.32 -8.26 -4.50
CA ASP A 133 12.78 -8.28 -4.69
C ASP A 133 13.20 -9.06 -5.94
N ILE A 134 12.27 -9.81 -6.55
CA ILE A 134 12.53 -10.79 -7.60
C ILE A 134 11.91 -10.38 -8.95
N VAL A 135 10.91 -9.48 -8.94
CA VAL A 135 10.26 -9.00 -10.18
C VAL A 135 11.28 -8.39 -11.14
N GLY A 136 11.28 -8.92 -12.36
CA GLY A 136 12.08 -8.39 -13.47
C GLY A 136 13.22 -9.23 -13.95
N GLY A 137 13.35 -10.50 -13.53
CA GLY A 137 14.43 -11.33 -14.10
C GLY A 137 14.62 -12.73 -13.52
N THR A 138 13.83 -13.12 -12.55
CA THR A 138 13.96 -14.45 -11.96
C THR A 138 12.95 -15.41 -12.54
N THR A 139 13.43 -16.57 -12.99
CA THR A 139 12.61 -17.69 -13.40
C THR A 139 12.09 -18.40 -12.16
N VAL A 140 10.81 -18.68 -12.14
CA VAL A 140 10.18 -19.46 -11.08
C VAL A 140 9.56 -20.75 -11.64
N GLN A 141 9.51 -21.77 -10.79
CA GLN A 141 8.69 -22.95 -11.02
C GLN A 141 7.57 -22.96 -9.98
N VAL A 142 6.34 -23.03 -10.46
CA VAL A 142 5.13 -23.05 -9.65
C VAL A 142 4.51 -24.42 -9.72
N VAL A 143 4.36 -25.07 -8.58
CA VAL A 143 3.64 -26.35 -8.47
C VAL A 143 2.21 -26.07 -8.04
N LEU A 144 1.28 -26.57 -8.82
CA LEU A 144 -0.15 -26.42 -8.59
C LEU A 144 -0.71 -27.56 -7.72
N SER A 145 -1.94 -27.39 -7.25
CA SER A 145 -2.62 -28.36 -6.40
C SER A 145 -2.90 -29.70 -7.10
N ASP A 146 -2.96 -29.70 -8.43
CA ASP A 146 -3.12 -30.88 -9.28
C ASP A 146 -1.78 -31.53 -9.70
N ASP A 147 -0.68 -31.15 -9.03
CA ASP A 147 0.69 -31.62 -9.26
C ASP A 147 1.29 -31.24 -10.62
N ARG A 148 0.62 -30.40 -11.41
CA ARG A 148 1.22 -29.82 -12.60
C ARG A 148 2.23 -28.75 -12.20
N THR A 149 3.31 -28.68 -12.96
CA THR A 149 4.36 -27.66 -12.75
C THR A 149 4.43 -26.75 -13.96
N VAL A 150 4.44 -25.44 -13.71
CA VAL A 150 4.66 -24.42 -14.73
C VAL A 150 5.91 -23.62 -14.36
N SER A 151 6.75 -23.35 -15.35
CA SER A 151 7.92 -22.48 -15.23
C SER A 151 7.73 -21.21 -16.04
N GLY A 152 8.27 -20.11 -15.60
CA GLY A 152 8.18 -18.83 -16.33
C GLY A 152 8.81 -17.67 -15.56
N TRP A 153 8.81 -16.50 -16.15
CA TRP A 153 9.30 -15.27 -15.53
C TRP A 153 8.15 -14.53 -14.86
N VAL A 154 8.37 -14.15 -13.60
CA VAL A 154 7.36 -13.37 -12.87
C VAL A 154 7.30 -11.95 -13.45
N HIS A 155 6.14 -11.59 -13.99
CA HIS A 155 5.87 -10.26 -14.50
C HIS A 155 4.96 -9.46 -13.56
N TYR A 156 3.86 -10.07 -13.11
CA TYR A 156 2.94 -9.49 -12.14
C TYR A 156 2.58 -10.50 -11.05
N TYR A 157 2.36 -9.99 -9.87
CA TYR A 157 1.86 -10.76 -8.73
C TYR A 157 0.84 -9.91 -7.94
N SER A 158 -0.06 -10.58 -7.19
CA SER A 158 -1.00 -9.89 -6.31
C SER A 158 -0.35 -9.52 -4.98
N ASP A 159 -0.58 -8.32 -4.51
CA ASP A 159 -0.12 -7.87 -3.18
C ASP A 159 -0.94 -8.46 -2.03
N ASP A 160 -2.16 -8.92 -2.30
CA ASP A 160 -3.03 -9.56 -1.31
C ASP A 160 -2.70 -11.05 -1.21
N PRO A 161 -2.21 -11.54 -0.05
CA PRO A 161 -1.93 -12.97 0.13
C PRO A 161 -3.19 -13.86 0.06
N GLY A 162 -4.37 -13.27 0.25
CA GLY A 162 -5.65 -13.96 0.05
C GLY A 162 -6.01 -14.15 -1.42
N ASP A 163 -5.44 -13.32 -2.30
CA ASP A 163 -5.55 -13.38 -3.75
C ASP A 163 -4.16 -13.62 -4.35
N ALA A 164 -3.57 -14.78 -4.07
CA ALA A 164 -2.23 -15.16 -4.53
C ALA A 164 -2.23 -15.44 -6.04
N SER A 165 -2.55 -14.42 -6.86
CA SER A 165 -2.47 -14.47 -8.31
C SER A 165 -1.06 -14.19 -8.79
N LEU A 166 -0.64 -14.88 -9.85
CA LEU A 166 0.69 -14.76 -10.41
C LEU A 166 0.62 -14.79 -11.94
N PHE A 167 1.19 -13.78 -12.61
CA PHE A 167 1.34 -13.78 -14.06
C PHE A 167 2.78 -14.11 -14.44
N LEU A 168 2.94 -15.20 -15.20
CA LEU A 168 4.23 -15.68 -15.70
C LEU A 168 4.33 -15.43 -17.19
N GLU A 169 5.37 -14.72 -17.61
CA GLU A 169 5.78 -14.59 -19.00
C GLU A 169 6.64 -15.77 -19.45
N LYS A 170 6.68 -16.03 -20.75
CA LYS A 170 7.41 -17.13 -21.37
C LYS A 170 7.18 -18.44 -20.63
N ALA A 171 5.92 -18.69 -20.30
CA ALA A 171 5.53 -19.81 -19.48
C ALA A 171 5.65 -21.13 -20.23
N GLU A 172 6.12 -22.15 -19.53
CA GLU A 172 6.30 -23.51 -20.05
C GLU A 172 5.74 -24.51 -19.04
N TRP A 173 4.96 -25.49 -19.51
CA TRP A 173 4.62 -26.63 -18.68
C TRP A 173 5.83 -27.56 -18.54
N ILE A 174 6.02 -28.11 -17.36
CA ILE A 174 7.04 -29.12 -17.11
C ILE A 174 6.33 -30.46 -16.97
N ASP A 175 6.63 -31.38 -17.88
CA ASP A 175 6.09 -32.74 -17.86
C ASP A 175 6.81 -33.63 -16.83
N ALA A 176 6.23 -34.80 -16.55
CA ALA A 176 6.80 -35.79 -15.63
C ALA A 176 8.22 -36.27 -16.01
N ASN A 177 8.59 -36.13 -17.27
CA ASN A 177 9.94 -36.40 -17.79
C ASN A 177 10.87 -35.17 -17.74
N ASN A 178 10.47 -34.10 -17.05
CA ASN A 178 11.19 -32.82 -16.98
C ASN A 178 11.35 -32.12 -18.36
N GLN A 179 10.47 -32.46 -19.33
CA GLN A 179 10.45 -31.78 -20.62
C GLN A 179 9.65 -30.50 -20.54
N LYS A 180 10.18 -29.42 -21.11
CA LYS A 180 9.55 -28.11 -21.17
C LYS A 180 8.63 -28.04 -22.40
N ILE A 181 7.38 -27.77 -22.19
CA ILE A 181 6.34 -27.61 -23.23
C ILE A 181 5.94 -26.14 -23.22
N PRO A 182 6.32 -25.36 -24.24
CA PRO A 182 5.99 -23.94 -24.26
C PRO A 182 4.50 -23.68 -24.32
N ILE A 183 4.03 -22.72 -23.56
CA ILE A 183 2.64 -22.25 -23.59
C ILE A 183 2.55 -21.16 -24.67
N PRO A 184 1.69 -21.34 -25.70
CA PRO A 184 1.56 -20.34 -26.75
C PRO A 184 0.92 -19.06 -26.18
N GLY A 185 1.51 -17.88 -26.51
CA GLY A 185 1.00 -16.60 -26.10
C GLY A 185 1.97 -15.82 -25.21
N PRO A 186 1.51 -14.69 -24.64
CA PRO A 186 2.35 -13.80 -23.83
C PRO A 186 2.71 -14.39 -22.48
N GLY A 187 1.95 -15.36 -21.96
CA GLY A 187 2.17 -15.95 -20.66
C GLY A 187 0.92 -16.61 -20.08
N ILE A 188 0.99 -17.02 -18.83
CA ILE A 188 -0.11 -17.65 -18.09
C ILE A 188 -0.42 -16.85 -16.82
N LEU A 189 -1.71 -16.63 -16.57
CA LEU A 189 -2.21 -16.08 -15.32
C LEU A 189 -2.69 -17.22 -14.42
N LEU A 190 -1.99 -17.42 -13.33
CA LEU A 190 -2.38 -18.35 -12.27
C LEU A 190 -3.27 -17.61 -11.27
N LEU A 191 -4.49 -18.09 -11.12
CA LEU A 191 -5.46 -17.56 -10.17
C LEU A 191 -5.41 -18.37 -8.86
N PRO A 192 -5.91 -17.82 -7.73
CA PRO A 192 -5.96 -18.53 -6.46
C PRO A 192 -6.67 -19.89 -6.55
N ALA A 193 -7.70 -19.96 -7.40
CA ALA A 193 -8.44 -21.19 -7.66
C ALA A 193 -7.60 -22.32 -8.28
N ALA A 194 -6.46 -22.00 -8.92
CA ALA A 194 -5.53 -22.99 -9.43
C ALA A 194 -4.78 -23.73 -8.29
N GLY A 195 -4.81 -23.17 -7.08
CA GLY A 195 -4.20 -23.75 -5.89
C GLY A 195 -2.68 -23.86 -6.02
N ILE A 196 -1.96 -22.78 -5.79
CA ILE A 196 -0.50 -22.80 -5.74
C ILE A 196 -0.07 -23.54 -4.48
N LYS A 197 0.62 -24.68 -4.61
CA LYS A 197 1.19 -25.41 -3.48
C LYS A 197 2.45 -24.74 -2.95
N TYR A 198 3.40 -24.50 -3.85
CA TYR A 198 4.64 -23.79 -3.56
C TYR A 198 5.27 -23.21 -4.83
N VAL A 199 6.14 -22.25 -4.65
CA VAL A 199 6.92 -21.60 -5.70
C VAL A 199 8.40 -21.81 -5.41
N MET A 200 9.13 -22.32 -6.39
CA MET A 200 10.58 -22.47 -6.36
C MET A 200 11.22 -21.34 -7.17
N PHE A 201 12.18 -20.67 -6.60
CA PHE A 201 12.95 -19.64 -7.28
C PHE A 201 14.22 -20.28 -7.85
N LEU A 202 14.39 -20.16 -9.16
CA LEU A 202 15.54 -20.73 -9.84
C LEU A 202 16.65 -19.68 -9.93
N ASP A 203 17.86 -20.06 -9.52
CA ASP A 203 19.03 -19.19 -9.69
C ASP A 203 19.35 -19.09 -11.20
N PRO A 204 19.46 -17.88 -11.78
CA PRO A 204 19.78 -17.72 -13.21
C PRO A 204 21.11 -18.38 -13.61
N LYS A 205 22.02 -18.62 -12.67
CA LYS A 205 23.30 -19.31 -12.93
C LYS A 205 23.18 -20.81 -13.15
N THR A 206 22.08 -21.44 -12.73
CA THR A 206 21.95 -22.91 -12.81
C THR A 206 21.30 -23.35 -14.14
N THR A 207 20.63 -22.45 -14.83
CA THR A 207 19.88 -22.76 -16.05
C THR A 207 20.82 -22.88 -17.27
N ASP A 208 21.90 -22.07 -17.35
CA ASP A 208 22.84 -22.07 -18.47
C ASP A 208 23.78 -23.31 -18.49
N THR A 209 23.97 -23.99 -17.37
CA THR A 209 24.85 -25.17 -17.30
C THR A 209 24.14 -26.42 -17.82
N ALA A 210 22.81 -26.54 -17.61
CA ALA A 210 22.06 -27.72 -18.04
C ALA A 210 21.85 -27.77 -19.57
N ASP A 211 21.70 -26.60 -20.20
CA ASP A 211 21.50 -26.50 -21.65
C ASP A 211 22.76 -26.74 -22.44
N ASN A 212 23.96 -26.38 -21.87
CA ASN A 212 25.27 -26.60 -22.49
C ASN A 212 25.75 -28.05 -22.42
N GLU A 213 25.38 -28.81 -21.40
CA GLU A 213 25.77 -30.23 -21.30
C GLU A 213 25.00 -31.11 -22.30
N THR A 214 23.79 -30.71 -22.70
CA THR A 214 22.99 -31.46 -23.67
C THR A 214 23.41 -31.22 -25.13
N GLU A 215 24.04 -30.07 -25.41
CA GLU A 215 24.51 -29.73 -26.77
C GLU A 215 25.92 -30.29 -27.04
N SER A 216 26.73 -30.55 -25.98
CA SER A 216 28.07 -31.15 -26.09
C SER A 216 28.04 -32.68 -26.20
N ALA A 217 26.89 -33.33 -26.06
CA ALA A 217 26.73 -34.78 -26.11
C ALA A 217 26.11 -35.28 -27.45
N ARG A 218 25.98 -34.42 -28.43
CA ARG A 218 25.56 -34.71 -29.82
C ARG A 218 26.73 -34.45 -30.79
#